data_afebcd9078a63a1494006056667c4f8b
#
_entry.id   afebcd9078a63a1494006056667c4f8b
#
_cell.length_a   1.000
_cell.length_b   1.000
_cell.length_c   1.000
_cell.angle_alpha   90.00
_cell.angle_beta   90.00
_cell.angle_gamma   90.00
#
_symmetry.space_group_name_H-M   'P 1'
#
loop_
_entity.id
_entity.type
_entity.pdbx_description
1 polymer ?
#
loop_
_entity_poly.entity_id
_entity_poly.type
_entity_poly.pdbx_seq_one_letter_code
_entity_poly.pdbx_strand_id
1 'polypeptide(L)'
;MKCPVQQCQSVLMITKIVLYSTGCDYPYALQNSSWYDNERGLLTFTSDEMSGYVVQSYSSSVTDWACHSVINDYIISKGKTTVYLFGSNQDVYICMKMTTITESSFSYYVMSDKEANANNERVYIITSGTVVSNVNSICQASSSLGDEEYNVLIKQGYEQYAKQWCPSVFLGNFFYTYDNGTGTSCGTGSEWDVCTNRTTMTLNYTQCATIIAYSDAEVFCVASVASSNVIYLTVFNNGIVDSVSFYRFTCMTISTSGSSLSVSLQKDKCDKGQSPTVRPTGGALATLTPYCEFGI
;
A
#
# COMPACT_ATOMS: atom_id res chain seq x y z
N MET A 1 -75.95 2.80 13.15
CA MET A 1 -75.02 1.87 12.52
C MET A 1 -74.09 2.65 11.61
N LYS A 2 -72.81 2.81 11.99
CA LYS A 2 -71.78 3.52 11.16
C LYS A 2 -70.86 2.48 10.58
N CYS A 3 -70.78 2.39 9.22
CA CYS A 3 -69.78 1.58 8.52
C CYS A 3 -68.42 2.24 8.61
N PRO A 4 -67.32 1.52 8.93
CA PRO A 4 -66.00 2.07 8.83
C PRO A 4 -65.48 2.08 7.37
N VAL A 5 -64.93 3.20 6.98
CA VAL A 5 -64.25 3.40 5.70
C VAL A 5 -62.93 2.64 5.74
N GLN A 6 -62.80 1.68 4.84
CA GLN A 6 -61.56 0.92 4.63
C GLN A 6 -60.66 1.72 3.69
N GLN A 7 -59.57 2.28 4.26
CA GLN A 7 -58.51 2.91 3.49
C GLN A 7 -57.69 1.83 2.73
N CYS A 8 -57.85 1.79 1.41
CA CYS A 8 -56.92 1.06 0.55
C CYS A 8 -55.58 1.81 0.51
N GLN A 9 -54.58 1.31 1.21
CA GLN A 9 -53.18 1.71 0.99
C GLN A 9 -52.64 1.04 -0.26
N SER A 10 -52.43 1.84 -1.30
CA SER A 10 -51.70 1.41 -2.50
C SER A 10 -50.23 1.24 -2.14
N VAL A 11 -49.76 0.00 -2.04
CA VAL A 11 -48.34 -0.32 -1.93
C VAL A 11 -47.72 -0.11 -3.30
N LEU A 12 -47.03 1.00 -3.46
CA LEU A 12 -46.19 1.22 -4.64
C LEU A 12 -44.98 0.30 -4.55
N MET A 13 -45.02 -0.84 -5.22
CA MET A 13 -43.82 -1.66 -5.46
C MET A 13 -42.90 -0.90 -6.40
N ILE A 14 -41.88 -0.25 -5.84
CA ILE A 14 -40.75 0.26 -6.61
C ILE A 14 -39.90 -0.94 -6.96
N THR A 15 -40.13 -1.53 -8.13
CA THR A 15 -39.20 -2.48 -8.75
C THR A 15 -37.92 -1.72 -9.05
N LYS A 16 -36.89 -1.91 -8.23
CA LYS A 16 -35.52 -1.54 -8.57
C LYS A 16 -35.16 -2.31 -9.83
N ILE A 17 -35.16 -1.64 -10.97
CA ILE A 17 -34.55 -2.17 -12.19
C ILE A 17 -33.03 -2.18 -11.90
N VAL A 18 -32.52 -3.34 -11.54
CA VAL A 18 -31.07 -3.58 -11.53
C VAL A 18 -30.68 -3.69 -13.00
N LEU A 19 -30.18 -2.59 -13.55
CA LEU A 19 -29.47 -2.62 -14.82
C LEU A 19 -28.21 -3.46 -14.58
N TYR A 20 -28.23 -4.70 -15.04
CA TYR A 20 -27.02 -5.51 -15.14
C TYR A 20 -26.13 -4.84 -16.18
N SER A 21 -25.13 -4.09 -15.74
CA SER A 21 -23.98 -3.75 -16.56
C SER A 21 -23.36 -5.07 -17.02
N THR A 22 -23.19 -5.27 -18.31
CA THR A 22 -22.49 -6.43 -18.87
C THR A 22 -20.96 -6.30 -18.69
N GLY A 23 -20.48 -5.26 -18.00
CA GLY A 23 -19.10 -4.97 -17.68
C GLY A 23 -18.82 -5.14 -16.19
N CYS A 24 -17.53 -5.25 -15.86
CA CYS A 24 -17.03 -5.21 -14.50
C CYS A 24 -16.83 -3.75 -14.06
N ASP A 25 -17.26 -3.41 -12.85
CA ASP A 25 -16.96 -2.13 -12.19
C ASP A 25 -16.01 -2.36 -11.01
N TYR A 26 -15.07 -1.45 -10.82
CA TYR A 26 -14.26 -1.42 -9.59
C TYR A 26 -15.13 -1.16 -8.36
N PRO A 27 -14.70 -1.56 -7.15
CA PRO A 27 -15.41 -1.24 -5.92
C PRO A 27 -15.71 0.26 -5.83
N TYR A 28 -16.92 0.63 -5.40
CA TYR A 28 -17.39 2.02 -5.36
C TYR A 28 -16.42 2.97 -4.63
N ALA A 29 -15.75 2.50 -3.59
CA ALA A 29 -14.78 3.30 -2.85
C ALA A 29 -13.59 3.77 -3.70
N LEU A 30 -13.21 2.99 -4.73
CA LEU A 30 -12.12 3.32 -5.65
C LEU A 30 -12.58 4.21 -6.82
N GLN A 31 -13.86 4.13 -7.20
CA GLN A 31 -14.35 4.79 -8.41
C GLN A 31 -14.20 6.32 -8.37
N ASN A 32 -13.93 6.89 -9.55
CA ASN A 32 -13.86 8.34 -9.80
C ASN A 32 -12.91 9.06 -8.82
N SER A 33 -11.77 8.44 -8.52
CA SER A 33 -10.81 8.98 -7.55
C SER A 33 -9.39 8.56 -7.86
N SER A 34 -8.43 9.34 -7.33
CA SER A 34 -7.00 9.07 -7.43
C SER A 34 -6.46 8.63 -6.08
N TRP A 35 -5.45 7.76 -6.12
CA TRP A 35 -4.88 7.11 -4.94
C TRP A 35 -3.37 7.12 -5.03
N TYR A 36 -2.71 7.53 -3.97
CA TYR A 36 -1.28 7.32 -3.82
C TYR A 36 -1.02 5.86 -3.50
N ASP A 37 -0.21 5.22 -4.33
CA ASP A 37 0.27 3.86 -4.15
C ASP A 37 1.74 3.88 -3.74
N ASN A 38 2.12 3.06 -2.75
CA ASN A 38 3.47 3.07 -2.22
C ASN A 38 4.53 2.43 -3.13
N GLU A 39 4.13 1.82 -4.26
CA GLU A 39 5.05 1.26 -5.26
C GLU A 39 4.90 1.91 -6.62
N ARG A 40 3.66 2.28 -7.00
CA ARG A 40 3.30 2.69 -8.36
C ARG A 40 3.11 4.20 -8.52
N GLY A 41 3.13 4.94 -7.42
CA GLY A 41 2.87 6.38 -7.44
C GLY A 41 1.38 6.70 -7.46
N LEU A 42 0.89 7.45 -8.44
CA LEU A 42 -0.53 7.85 -8.49
C LEU A 42 -1.32 6.93 -9.40
N LEU A 43 -2.29 6.21 -8.81
CA LEU A 43 -3.28 5.43 -9.55
C LEU A 43 -4.59 6.23 -9.64
N THR A 44 -5.25 6.19 -10.79
CA THR A 44 -6.56 6.82 -11.00
C THR A 44 -7.56 5.77 -11.46
N PHE A 45 -8.73 5.77 -10.83
CA PHE A 45 -9.82 4.86 -11.14
C PHE A 45 -11.02 5.62 -11.67
N THR A 46 -11.61 5.13 -12.74
CA THR A 46 -13.00 5.42 -13.16
C THR A 46 -13.93 4.33 -12.58
N SER A 47 -15.14 4.17 -13.13
CA SER A 47 -16.00 3.03 -12.76
C SER A 47 -15.39 1.69 -13.16
N ASP A 48 -14.77 1.61 -14.32
CA ASP A 48 -14.37 0.39 -15.00
C ASP A 48 -12.91 0.37 -15.48
N GLU A 49 -12.17 1.47 -15.32
CA GLU A 49 -10.78 1.58 -15.74
C GLU A 49 -9.87 2.03 -14.58
N MET A 50 -8.61 1.58 -14.63
CA MET A 50 -7.52 2.04 -13.76
C MET A 50 -6.35 2.46 -14.62
N SER A 51 -5.70 3.57 -14.30
CA SER A 51 -4.48 4.06 -14.94
C SER A 51 -3.38 4.34 -13.90
N GLY A 52 -2.14 4.39 -14.38
CA GLY A 52 -0.96 4.67 -13.53
C GLY A 52 -0.24 3.42 -13.03
N TYR A 53 -0.86 2.25 -13.04
CA TYR A 53 -0.18 0.98 -12.72
C TYR A 53 0.63 0.52 -13.94
N VAL A 54 1.93 0.80 -13.93
CA VAL A 54 2.82 0.50 -15.07
C VAL A 54 3.44 -0.87 -14.93
N VAL A 55 3.24 -1.72 -15.93
CA VAL A 55 3.95 -3.00 -16.10
C VAL A 55 4.79 -2.92 -17.36
N GLN A 56 6.10 -3.02 -17.19
CA GLN A 56 7.07 -2.95 -18.29
C GLN A 56 7.44 -4.34 -18.79
N SER A 57 7.33 -4.58 -20.08
CA SER A 57 7.82 -5.79 -20.74
C SER A 57 8.71 -5.38 -21.90
N TYR A 58 9.90 -5.93 -22.03
CA TYR A 58 10.93 -5.64 -23.05
C TYR A 58 10.78 -4.32 -23.83
N SER A 59 9.92 -4.28 -24.84
CA SER A 59 9.72 -3.13 -25.75
C SER A 59 8.37 -2.44 -25.59
N SER A 60 7.53 -2.88 -24.67
CA SER A 60 6.17 -2.37 -24.49
C SER A 60 5.80 -2.28 -23.01
N SER A 61 4.84 -1.42 -22.69
CA SER A 61 4.31 -1.26 -21.35
C SER A 61 2.79 -1.30 -21.36
N VAL A 62 2.22 -1.80 -20.27
CA VAL A 62 0.78 -1.68 -19.97
C VAL A 62 0.65 -0.63 -18.88
N THR A 63 -0.13 0.43 -19.14
CA THR A 63 -0.34 1.57 -18.25
C THR A 63 -1.81 1.74 -17.85
N ASP A 64 -2.70 1.21 -18.69
CA ASP A 64 -4.14 1.34 -18.57
C ASP A 64 -4.79 -0.02 -18.52
N TRP A 65 -5.72 -0.17 -17.60
CA TRP A 65 -6.31 -1.42 -17.22
C TRP A 65 -7.84 -1.30 -17.23
N ALA A 66 -8.51 -2.30 -17.75
CA ALA A 66 -9.96 -2.45 -17.62
C ALA A 66 -10.27 -3.41 -16.46
N CYS A 67 -11.32 -3.13 -15.71
CA CYS A 67 -11.85 -4.09 -14.76
C CYS A 67 -12.24 -5.37 -15.51
N HIS A 68 -11.69 -6.52 -15.09
CA HIS A 68 -12.03 -7.82 -15.65
C HIS A 68 -13.04 -8.56 -14.78
N SER A 69 -12.81 -8.62 -13.48
CA SER A 69 -13.75 -9.15 -12.49
C SER A 69 -13.42 -8.69 -11.08
N VAL A 70 -14.46 -8.59 -10.25
CA VAL A 70 -14.35 -8.36 -8.80
C VAL A 70 -15.06 -9.51 -8.10
N ILE A 71 -14.32 -10.27 -7.29
CA ILE A 71 -14.82 -11.45 -6.59
C ILE A 71 -14.38 -11.36 -5.13
N ASN A 72 -15.34 -11.10 -4.22
CA ASN A 72 -15.06 -10.84 -2.81
C ASN A 72 -14.04 -9.68 -2.64
N ASP A 73 -12.87 -9.98 -2.08
CA ASP A 73 -11.75 -9.07 -1.85
C ASP A 73 -10.73 -9.04 -3.01
N TYR A 74 -10.96 -9.79 -4.08
CA TYR A 74 -10.08 -9.84 -5.25
C TYR A 74 -10.57 -8.92 -6.36
N ILE A 75 -9.67 -8.07 -6.84
CA ILE A 75 -9.86 -7.22 -8.02
C ILE A 75 -8.92 -7.73 -9.11
N ILE A 76 -9.49 -8.12 -10.25
CA ILE A 76 -8.74 -8.58 -11.40
C ILE A 76 -8.90 -7.53 -12.50
N SER A 77 -7.76 -7.03 -12.97
CA SER A 77 -7.70 -6.05 -14.06
C SER A 77 -6.97 -6.65 -15.25
N LYS A 78 -7.45 -6.35 -16.45
CA LYS A 78 -6.84 -6.73 -17.71
C LYS A 78 -6.22 -5.51 -18.38
N GLY A 79 -4.99 -5.63 -18.85
CA GLY A 79 -4.33 -4.59 -19.64
C GLY A 79 -5.14 -4.24 -20.89
N LYS A 80 -5.32 -2.95 -21.16
CA LYS A 80 -6.00 -2.46 -22.37
C LYS A 80 -5.14 -2.63 -23.63
N THR A 81 -3.83 -2.77 -23.44
CA THR A 81 -2.85 -3.06 -24.49
C THR A 81 -2.25 -4.44 -24.28
N THR A 82 -1.95 -5.13 -25.38
CA THR A 82 -1.21 -6.38 -25.35
C THR A 82 0.29 -6.14 -25.35
N VAL A 83 1.05 -7.10 -24.82
CA VAL A 83 2.51 -7.14 -24.98
C VAL A 83 2.90 -8.20 -26.00
N TYR A 84 3.97 -7.93 -26.77
CA TYR A 84 4.45 -8.90 -27.76
C TYR A 84 5.55 -9.76 -27.15
N LEU A 85 5.24 -11.02 -26.90
CA LEU A 85 6.17 -12.00 -26.33
C LEU A 85 6.04 -13.35 -27.03
N PHE A 86 7.13 -14.08 -27.16
CA PHE A 86 7.17 -15.43 -27.73
C PHE A 86 6.57 -15.53 -29.13
N GLY A 87 6.71 -14.44 -29.94
CA GLY A 87 6.20 -14.43 -31.32
C GLY A 87 4.69 -14.15 -31.46
N SER A 88 3.99 -13.78 -30.38
CA SER A 88 2.55 -13.47 -30.42
C SER A 88 2.18 -12.36 -29.43
N ASN A 89 1.00 -11.76 -29.67
CA ASN A 89 0.41 -10.82 -28.71
C ASN A 89 -0.12 -11.57 -27.49
N GLN A 90 0.16 -11.01 -26.31
CA GLN A 90 -0.25 -11.55 -25.02
C GLN A 90 -1.14 -10.56 -24.29
N ASP A 91 -2.19 -11.04 -23.70
CA ASP A 91 -3.00 -10.33 -22.71
C ASP A 91 -2.29 -10.39 -21.35
N VAL A 92 -2.30 -9.28 -20.62
CA VAL A 92 -1.69 -9.15 -19.29
C VAL A 92 -2.78 -8.91 -18.25
N TYR A 93 -2.72 -9.61 -17.14
CA TYR A 93 -3.64 -9.46 -16.03
C TYR A 93 -2.89 -9.21 -14.72
N ILE A 94 -3.49 -8.43 -13.84
CA ILE A 94 -3.09 -8.29 -12.43
C ILE A 94 -4.23 -8.74 -11.54
N CYS A 95 -3.90 -9.33 -10.40
CA CYS A 95 -4.85 -9.69 -9.37
C CYS A 95 -4.43 -9.05 -8.04
N MET A 96 -5.25 -8.15 -7.52
CA MET A 96 -5.07 -7.49 -6.24
C MET A 96 -6.02 -8.09 -5.22
N LYS A 97 -5.49 -8.64 -4.12
CA LYS A 97 -6.28 -9.01 -2.95
C LYS A 97 -6.33 -7.84 -1.98
N MET A 98 -7.48 -7.18 -1.89
CA MET A 98 -7.67 -5.94 -1.15
C MET A 98 -8.08 -6.18 0.29
N THR A 99 -7.60 -5.34 1.20
CA THR A 99 -8.05 -5.25 2.59
C THR A 99 -8.32 -3.79 2.92
N THR A 100 -9.52 -3.48 3.38
CA THR A 100 -9.88 -2.12 3.81
C THR A 100 -9.21 -1.82 5.16
N ILE A 101 -8.49 -0.70 5.24
CA ILE A 101 -7.92 -0.17 6.49
C ILE A 101 -8.84 0.91 7.03
N THR A 102 -9.16 1.91 6.20
CA THR A 102 -10.17 2.95 6.48
C THR A 102 -11.00 3.19 5.22
N GLU A 103 -11.96 4.12 5.27
CA GLU A 103 -12.68 4.56 4.06
C GLU A 103 -11.78 5.25 3.02
N SER A 104 -10.58 5.68 3.44
CA SER A 104 -9.61 6.42 2.62
C SER A 104 -8.29 5.68 2.44
N SER A 105 -8.19 4.43 2.87
CA SER A 105 -6.98 3.63 2.70
C SER A 105 -7.26 2.13 2.61
N PHE A 106 -6.45 1.47 1.79
CA PHE A 106 -6.46 0.02 1.60
C PHE A 106 -5.03 -0.51 1.67
N SER A 107 -4.88 -1.75 2.10
CA SER A 107 -3.70 -2.55 1.76
C SER A 107 -4.07 -3.61 0.75
N TYR A 108 -3.09 -4.05 -0.04
CA TYR A 108 -3.31 -5.13 -0.99
C TYR A 108 -2.06 -5.94 -1.26
N TYR A 109 -2.26 -7.18 -1.65
CA TYR A 109 -1.24 -8.05 -2.20
C TYR A 109 -1.51 -8.31 -3.68
N VAL A 110 -0.45 -8.34 -4.49
CA VAL A 110 -0.57 -8.78 -5.90
C VAL A 110 -0.40 -10.30 -5.92
N MET A 111 -1.49 -11.00 -6.25
CA MET A 111 -1.63 -12.45 -6.08
C MET A 111 -1.17 -13.27 -7.29
N SER A 112 -0.65 -12.64 -8.34
CA SER A 112 -0.07 -13.34 -9.49
C SER A 112 1.38 -13.74 -9.23
N ASP A 113 1.88 -14.72 -9.98
CA ASP A 113 3.30 -15.09 -9.97
C ASP A 113 4.18 -13.98 -10.56
N LYS A 114 5.47 -14.04 -10.23
CA LYS A 114 6.47 -13.18 -10.86
C LYS A 114 6.75 -13.64 -12.29
N GLU A 115 6.65 -12.73 -13.24
CA GLU A 115 6.90 -12.97 -14.65
C GLU A 115 8.25 -12.37 -15.07
N ALA A 116 9.20 -13.22 -15.40
CA ALA A 116 10.56 -12.81 -15.76
C ALA A 116 10.59 -11.87 -17.00
N ASN A 117 9.67 -12.09 -17.95
CA ASN A 117 9.57 -11.27 -19.15
C ASN A 117 8.88 -9.91 -18.92
N ALA A 118 8.37 -9.69 -17.73
CA ALA A 118 7.81 -8.43 -17.28
C ALA A 118 8.59 -7.87 -16.07
N ASN A 119 9.92 -7.89 -16.13
CA ASN A 119 10.82 -7.40 -15.09
C ASN A 119 10.58 -7.99 -13.69
N ASN A 120 10.18 -9.26 -13.62
CA ASN A 120 9.77 -9.94 -12.39
C ASN A 120 8.56 -9.30 -11.68
N GLU A 121 7.75 -8.55 -12.41
CA GLU A 121 6.46 -8.07 -11.92
C GLU A 121 5.52 -9.25 -11.68
N ARG A 122 4.61 -9.08 -10.69
CA ARG A 122 3.57 -10.07 -10.43
C ARG A 122 2.40 -9.85 -11.36
N VAL A 123 2.40 -10.57 -12.48
CA VAL A 123 1.39 -10.51 -13.53
C VAL A 123 1.09 -11.90 -14.09
N TYR A 124 -0.11 -12.08 -14.60
CA TYR A 124 -0.46 -13.27 -15.38
C TYR A 124 -0.50 -12.89 -16.86
N ILE A 125 0.26 -13.62 -17.67
CA ILE A 125 0.38 -13.37 -19.11
C ILE A 125 -0.14 -14.60 -19.86
N ILE A 126 -1.00 -14.38 -20.86
CA ILE A 126 -1.59 -15.44 -21.67
C ILE A 126 -1.76 -14.96 -23.11
N THR A 127 -1.68 -15.88 -24.09
CA THR A 127 -1.90 -15.55 -25.50
C THR A 127 -3.23 -14.84 -25.71
N SER A 128 -3.15 -13.68 -26.41
CA SER A 128 -4.31 -12.82 -26.63
C SER A 128 -5.43 -13.56 -27.35
N GLY A 129 -6.66 -13.32 -26.90
CA GLY A 129 -7.85 -14.04 -27.38
C GLY A 129 -8.12 -15.38 -26.66
N THR A 130 -7.24 -15.83 -25.77
CA THR A 130 -7.51 -17.00 -24.94
C THR A 130 -8.54 -16.63 -23.85
N VAL A 131 -9.60 -17.43 -23.74
CA VAL A 131 -10.59 -17.24 -22.69
C VAL A 131 -10.04 -17.76 -21.36
N VAL A 132 -9.95 -16.89 -20.37
CA VAL A 132 -9.63 -17.28 -19.00
C VAL A 132 -10.89 -17.85 -18.36
N SER A 133 -11.02 -19.17 -18.35
CA SER A 133 -12.18 -19.86 -17.80
C SER A 133 -12.20 -19.95 -16.28
N ASN A 134 -11.03 -19.77 -15.63
CA ASN A 134 -10.88 -19.82 -14.18
C ASN A 134 -10.04 -18.65 -13.70
N VAL A 135 -10.66 -17.70 -13.03
CA VAL A 135 -9.98 -16.53 -12.46
C VAL A 135 -8.94 -16.90 -11.40
N ASN A 136 -9.08 -18.07 -10.76
CA ASN A 136 -8.06 -18.54 -9.81
C ASN A 136 -6.70 -18.76 -10.46
N SER A 137 -6.64 -19.01 -11.78
CA SER A 137 -5.35 -19.12 -12.48
C SER A 137 -4.59 -17.79 -12.52
N ILE A 138 -5.31 -16.66 -12.49
CA ILE A 138 -4.70 -15.32 -12.44
C ILE A 138 -4.24 -14.97 -11.02
N CYS A 139 -5.03 -15.37 -10.02
CA CYS A 139 -4.89 -14.98 -8.62
C CYS A 139 -4.16 -16.03 -7.77
N GLN A 140 -3.42 -16.94 -8.39
CA GLN A 140 -2.70 -18.00 -7.69
C GLN A 140 -1.20 -17.77 -7.84
N ALA A 141 -0.57 -17.21 -6.78
CA ALA A 141 0.88 -17.19 -6.69
C ALA A 141 1.38 -18.60 -6.32
N SER A 142 2.25 -19.20 -7.13
CA SER A 142 2.88 -20.50 -6.85
C SER A 142 3.90 -20.39 -5.72
N SER A 143 4.50 -19.21 -5.53
CA SER A 143 5.37 -18.88 -4.40
C SER A 143 4.59 -18.15 -3.32
N SER A 144 4.77 -18.54 -2.05
CA SER A 144 4.18 -17.80 -0.93
C SER A 144 4.61 -16.34 -0.95
N LEU A 145 3.65 -15.44 -0.78
CA LEU A 145 3.91 -14.04 -0.52
C LEU A 145 4.49 -13.88 0.89
N GLY A 146 5.51 -13.04 1.04
CA GLY A 146 5.95 -12.60 2.35
C GLY A 146 4.97 -11.58 2.94
N ASP A 147 4.90 -11.53 4.26
CA ASP A 147 4.06 -10.56 4.96
C ASP A 147 4.46 -9.11 4.63
N GLU A 148 5.71 -8.88 4.23
CA GLU A 148 6.26 -7.59 3.79
C GLU A 148 5.86 -7.17 2.38
N GLU A 149 5.34 -8.08 1.57
CA GLU A 149 5.04 -7.80 0.14
C GLU A 149 3.68 -7.09 -0.08
N TYR A 150 3.06 -6.53 0.99
CA TYR A 150 1.85 -5.74 0.85
C TYR A 150 2.13 -4.35 0.27
N ASN A 151 1.15 -3.83 -0.43
CA ASN A 151 1.12 -2.45 -0.91
C ASN A 151 0.01 -1.67 -0.19
N VAL A 152 0.08 -0.33 -0.25
CA VAL A 152 -0.87 0.56 0.41
C VAL A 152 -1.41 1.58 -0.59
N LEU A 153 -2.71 1.79 -0.56
CA LEU A 153 -3.40 2.86 -1.27
C LEU A 153 -3.93 3.89 -0.28
N ILE A 154 -3.66 5.17 -0.55
CA ILE A 154 -4.22 6.30 0.21
C ILE A 154 -4.93 7.23 -0.76
N LYS A 155 -6.20 7.52 -0.48
CA LYS A 155 -7.03 8.39 -1.32
C LYS A 155 -6.49 9.81 -1.32
N GLN A 156 -6.19 10.34 -2.52
CA GLN A 156 -5.71 11.70 -2.70
C GLN A 156 -6.76 12.71 -2.22
N GLY A 157 -6.31 13.69 -1.41
CA GLY A 157 -7.16 14.69 -0.79
C GLY A 157 -7.83 14.23 0.53
N TYR A 158 -7.61 12.97 0.93
CA TYR A 158 -8.18 12.38 2.15
C TYR A 158 -7.10 11.76 3.05
N GLU A 159 -5.86 12.15 2.90
CA GLU A 159 -4.69 11.54 3.55
C GLU A 159 -4.82 11.52 5.07
N GLN A 160 -5.39 12.59 5.66
CA GLN A 160 -5.58 12.70 7.12
C GLN A 160 -6.51 11.62 7.71
N TYR A 161 -7.40 11.06 6.89
CA TYR A 161 -8.32 9.99 7.29
C TYR A 161 -7.71 8.59 7.14
N ALA A 162 -6.51 8.48 6.57
CA ALA A 162 -5.77 7.23 6.44
C ALA A 162 -4.93 6.90 7.67
N LYS A 163 -4.81 7.82 8.64
CA LYS A 163 -4.00 7.63 9.84
C LYS A 163 -4.44 6.42 10.64
N GLN A 164 -3.47 5.58 11.01
CA GLN A 164 -3.63 4.44 11.90
C GLN A 164 -2.77 4.60 13.14
N TRP A 165 -3.12 3.90 14.20
CA TRP A 165 -2.25 3.83 15.36
C TRP A 165 -0.94 3.15 14.97
N CYS A 166 0.15 3.76 15.34
CA CYS A 166 1.45 3.15 15.20
C CYS A 166 1.55 1.89 16.07
N PRO A 167 2.34 0.89 15.69
CA PRO A 167 2.52 -0.33 16.47
C PRO A 167 2.90 -0.03 17.91
N SER A 168 2.35 -0.77 18.86
CA SER A 168 2.52 -0.52 20.30
C SER A 168 3.99 -0.50 20.76
N VAL A 169 4.84 -1.32 20.15
CA VAL A 169 6.29 -1.35 20.43
C VAL A 169 7.00 -0.06 20.02
N PHE A 170 6.36 0.72 19.14
CA PHE A 170 6.90 1.98 18.62
C PHE A 170 6.33 3.21 19.34
N LEU A 171 5.41 3.01 20.31
CA LEU A 171 4.85 4.12 21.08
C LEU A 171 5.79 4.52 22.20
N GLY A 172 6.40 5.71 22.07
CA GLY A 172 7.34 6.22 23.05
C GLY A 172 8.08 7.45 22.57
N ASN A 173 8.96 7.93 23.43
CA ASN A 173 9.95 8.94 23.09
C ASN A 173 11.32 8.28 23.09
N PHE A 174 12.05 8.46 22.01
CA PHE A 174 13.31 7.77 21.79
C PHE A 174 14.41 8.77 21.42
N PHE A 175 15.62 8.54 21.94
CA PHE A 175 16.81 9.00 21.25
C PHE A 175 17.12 8.05 20.12
N TYR A 176 17.57 8.54 18.97
CA TYR A 176 17.87 7.69 17.84
C TYR A 176 19.22 7.99 17.21
N THR A 177 19.82 6.96 16.63
CA THR A 177 20.91 7.04 15.67
C THR A 177 20.37 6.75 14.29
N TYR A 178 20.98 7.30 13.25
CA TYR A 178 20.55 7.11 11.88
C TYR A 178 21.76 6.90 10.97
N ASP A 179 21.78 5.81 10.24
CA ASP A 179 22.81 5.41 9.28
C ASP A 179 22.21 5.16 7.90
N ASN A 180 22.53 6.03 6.94
CA ASN A 180 22.14 5.92 5.54
C ASN A 180 23.26 5.33 4.65
N GLY A 181 24.32 4.80 5.23
CA GLY A 181 25.49 4.23 4.54
C GLY A 181 26.67 5.16 4.42
N THR A 182 26.57 6.40 4.88
CA THR A 182 27.71 7.34 5.00
C THR A 182 28.26 7.43 6.42
N GLY A 183 27.76 6.57 7.30
CA GLY A 183 28.06 6.54 8.73
C GLY A 183 26.91 7.09 9.58
N THR A 184 27.00 6.92 10.90
CA THR A 184 26.00 7.43 11.85
C THR A 184 25.99 8.94 11.83
N SER A 185 24.88 9.55 11.48
CA SER A 185 24.78 10.96 11.12
C SER A 185 24.05 11.84 12.11
N CYS A 186 23.36 11.28 13.10
CA CYS A 186 22.63 12.03 14.11
C CYS A 186 23.43 12.09 15.41
N GLY A 187 23.57 13.30 15.96
CA GLY A 187 24.22 13.53 17.24
C GLY A 187 23.36 13.09 18.43
N THR A 188 23.97 13.15 19.63
CA THR A 188 23.26 12.89 20.89
C THR A 188 22.15 13.92 21.10
N GLY A 189 20.93 13.42 21.45
CA GLY A 189 19.77 14.28 21.64
C GLY A 189 18.88 14.40 20.40
N SER A 190 19.14 13.64 19.33
CA SER A 190 18.16 13.46 18.26
C SER A 190 16.98 12.67 18.77
N GLU A 191 15.79 13.26 18.70
CA GLU A 191 14.58 12.73 19.31
C GLU A 191 13.59 12.26 18.27
N TRP A 192 12.91 11.15 18.57
CA TRP A 192 11.84 10.59 17.78
C TRP A 192 10.63 10.34 18.69
N ASP A 193 9.59 11.16 18.52
CA ASP A 193 8.39 11.11 19.34
C ASP A 193 7.24 10.40 18.62
N VAL A 194 6.74 9.34 19.24
CA VAL A 194 5.51 8.61 18.85
C VAL A 194 4.59 8.51 20.06
N CYS A 195 4.81 9.31 21.10
CA CYS A 195 4.05 9.31 22.34
C CYS A 195 2.96 10.39 22.35
N THR A 196 3.30 11.59 21.92
CA THR A 196 2.41 12.76 21.93
C THR A 196 1.19 12.52 21.04
N ASN A 197 1.39 11.88 19.88
CA ASN A 197 0.32 11.45 19.01
C ASN A 197 0.57 10.02 18.50
N ARG A 198 -0.32 9.09 18.89
CA ARG A 198 -0.16 7.67 18.59
C ARG A 198 -0.30 7.30 17.10
N THR A 199 -0.72 8.22 16.27
CA THR A 199 -0.85 8.01 14.82
C THR A 199 0.26 8.67 14.03
N THR A 200 1.06 9.52 14.67
CA THR A 200 2.01 10.41 14.02
C THR A 200 3.37 10.28 14.70
N MET A 201 4.42 10.36 13.89
CA MET A 201 5.80 10.40 14.35
C MET A 201 6.36 11.78 14.11
N THR A 202 7.02 12.35 15.11
CA THR A 202 7.78 13.60 14.98
C THR A 202 9.25 13.30 15.18
N LEU A 203 10.06 13.65 14.20
CA LEU A 203 11.50 13.45 14.23
C LEU A 203 12.21 14.80 14.37
N ASN A 204 12.96 14.97 15.45
CA ASN A 204 13.90 16.08 15.55
C ASN A 204 15.23 15.67 14.89
N TYR A 205 15.46 16.14 13.68
CA TYR A 205 16.66 15.85 12.90
C TYR A 205 17.64 17.03 12.80
N THR A 206 17.47 18.05 13.63
CA THR A 206 18.35 19.25 13.61
C THR A 206 19.80 18.93 13.92
N GLN A 207 20.05 17.81 14.60
CA GLN A 207 21.41 17.33 14.93
C GLN A 207 21.90 16.23 13.97
N CYS A 208 21.16 15.92 12.90
CA CYS A 208 21.57 14.96 11.91
C CYS A 208 22.37 15.64 10.80
N ALA A 209 23.55 15.11 10.48
CA ALA A 209 24.41 15.63 9.41
C ALA A 209 23.87 15.29 7.99
N THR A 210 22.88 14.41 7.89
CA THR A 210 22.27 14.00 6.63
C THR A 210 20.79 14.31 6.60
N ILE A 211 20.25 14.46 5.39
CA ILE A 211 18.82 14.64 5.18
C ILE A 211 18.10 13.34 5.52
N ILE A 212 17.11 13.43 6.40
CA ILE A 212 16.14 12.37 6.64
C ILE A 212 15.01 12.54 5.62
N ALA A 213 14.43 11.43 5.17
CA ALA A 213 13.49 11.39 4.07
C ALA A 213 12.10 12.01 4.36
N TYR A 214 12.00 12.92 5.36
CA TYR A 214 10.74 13.54 5.77
C TYR A 214 10.90 15.06 5.85
N SER A 215 10.14 15.80 5.03
CA SER A 215 10.30 17.24 4.86
C SER A 215 9.97 18.05 6.11
N ASP A 216 8.91 17.71 6.82
CA ASP A 216 8.39 18.48 7.96
C ASP A 216 8.65 17.78 9.31
N ALA A 217 9.55 16.80 9.32
CA ALA A 217 9.84 15.94 10.47
C ALA A 217 8.62 15.22 11.07
N GLU A 218 7.50 15.21 10.36
CA GLU A 218 6.26 14.57 10.76
C GLU A 218 5.78 13.60 9.68
N VAL A 219 5.55 12.35 10.09
CA VAL A 219 4.94 11.32 9.26
C VAL A 219 3.89 10.58 10.06
N PHE A 220 2.96 9.91 9.41
CA PHE A 220 1.96 9.12 10.11
C PHE A 220 1.90 7.68 9.66
N CYS A 221 1.53 6.81 10.59
CA CYS A 221 1.35 5.38 10.35
C CYS A 221 0.09 5.15 9.54
N VAL A 222 0.17 4.29 8.52
CA VAL A 222 -0.97 4.02 7.63
C VAL A 222 -1.31 2.54 7.52
N ALA A 223 -0.33 1.64 7.64
CA ALA A 223 -0.56 0.20 7.63
C ALA A 223 0.56 -0.51 8.36
N SER A 224 0.26 -1.60 9.05
CA SER A 224 1.29 -2.46 9.63
C SER A 224 0.88 -3.92 9.58
N VAL A 225 1.88 -4.79 9.38
CA VAL A 225 1.74 -6.24 9.43
C VAL A 225 2.78 -6.80 10.40
N ALA A 226 2.33 -7.58 11.36
CA ALA A 226 3.21 -8.27 12.29
C ALA A 226 3.49 -9.69 11.81
N SER A 227 4.76 -10.07 11.73
CA SER A 227 5.21 -11.41 11.35
C SER A 227 6.26 -11.88 12.34
N SER A 228 5.91 -12.86 13.17
CA SER A 228 6.78 -13.35 14.26
C SER A 228 7.27 -12.20 15.17
N ASN A 229 8.56 -11.90 15.15
CA ASN A 229 9.20 -10.87 15.97
C ASN A 229 9.50 -9.58 15.19
N VAL A 230 8.97 -9.47 13.97
CA VAL A 230 9.20 -8.34 13.07
C VAL A 230 7.87 -7.67 12.77
N ILE A 231 7.88 -6.35 12.74
CA ILE A 231 6.74 -5.56 12.30
C ILE A 231 7.15 -4.80 11.05
N TYR A 232 6.36 -4.95 9.99
CA TYR A 232 6.46 -4.15 8.78
C TYR A 232 5.44 -3.01 8.89
N LEU A 233 5.93 -1.78 8.87
CA LEU A 233 5.11 -0.58 9.03
C LEU A 233 5.29 0.32 7.81
N THR A 234 4.22 0.67 7.15
CA THR A 234 4.21 1.74 6.15
C THR A 234 3.83 3.05 6.80
N VAL A 235 4.67 4.06 6.61
CA VAL A 235 4.41 5.44 7.01
C VAL A 235 4.24 6.33 5.78
N PHE A 236 3.46 7.39 5.93
CA PHE A 236 3.14 8.36 4.90
C PHE A 236 3.63 9.74 5.28
N ASN A 237 4.37 10.39 4.39
CA ASN A 237 4.78 11.78 4.50
C ASN A 237 3.78 12.67 3.75
N ASN A 238 3.04 13.48 4.49
CA ASN A 238 2.08 14.44 3.93
C ASN A 238 2.71 15.81 3.62
N GLY A 239 3.99 15.97 3.87
CA GLY A 239 4.75 17.18 3.56
C GLY A 239 5.25 17.20 2.12
N ILE A 240 6.33 17.97 1.89
CA ILE A 240 6.99 18.09 0.60
C ILE A 240 7.61 16.76 0.19
N VAL A 241 7.44 16.40 -1.08
CA VAL A 241 8.01 15.20 -1.69
C VAL A 241 8.70 15.59 -2.98
N ASP A 242 9.95 15.15 -3.15
CA ASP A 242 10.75 15.43 -4.35
C ASP A 242 11.20 14.16 -5.08
N SER A 243 10.79 12.98 -4.60
CA SER A 243 11.16 11.64 -5.09
C SER A 243 12.66 11.30 -5.07
N VAL A 244 13.51 12.21 -4.68
CA VAL A 244 14.97 12.04 -4.59
C VAL A 244 15.41 11.97 -3.12
N SER A 245 14.99 12.94 -2.32
CA SER A 245 15.39 13.11 -0.91
C SER A 245 14.21 12.92 0.04
N PHE A 246 13.01 13.33 -0.37
CA PHE A 246 11.80 13.27 0.45
C PHE A 246 10.77 12.34 -0.17
N TYR A 247 10.53 11.22 0.46
CA TYR A 247 9.67 10.16 -0.04
C TYR A 247 8.23 10.33 0.45
N ARG A 248 7.26 9.96 -0.39
CA ARG A 248 5.84 9.91 -0.02
C ARG A 248 5.56 8.79 0.96
N PHE A 249 6.15 7.61 0.71
CA PHE A 249 6.03 6.45 1.56
C PHE A 249 7.41 5.97 2.01
N THR A 250 7.44 5.42 3.20
CA THR A 250 8.60 4.67 3.69
C THR A 250 8.11 3.41 4.37
N CYS A 251 8.72 2.28 4.05
CA CYS A 251 8.55 1.07 4.82
C CYS A 251 9.59 1.01 5.93
N MET A 252 9.13 0.74 7.15
CA MET A 252 9.96 0.49 8.32
C MET A 252 9.80 -0.97 8.74
N THR A 253 10.92 -1.68 8.85
CA THR A 253 10.95 -3.02 9.44
C THR A 253 11.52 -2.91 10.84
N ILE A 254 10.74 -3.33 11.84
CA ILE A 254 10.97 -3.03 13.25
C ILE A 254 11.13 -4.34 14.03
N SER A 255 12.14 -4.40 14.91
CA SER A 255 12.26 -5.43 15.94
C SER A 255 12.74 -4.84 17.26
N THR A 256 12.39 -5.51 18.37
CA THR A 256 12.86 -5.17 19.70
C THR A 256 14.15 -5.91 20.02
N SER A 257 15.10 -5.23 20.65
CA SER A 257 16.34 -5.81 21.20
C SER A 257 16.58 -5.25 22.61
N GLY A 258 16.18 -6.01 23.62
CA GLY A 258 16.11 -5.51 24.98
C GLY A 258 15.13 -4.35 25.10
N SER A 259 15.56 -3.18 25.59
CA SER A 259 14.77 -1.95 25.64
C SER A 259 14.84 -1.12 24.36
N SER A 260 15.73 -1.43 23.44
CA SER A 260 15.92 -0.67 22.21
C SER A 260 15.16 -1.27 21.04
N LEU A 261 14.87 -0.44 20.02
CA LEU A 261 14.32 -0.88 18.74
C LEU A 261 15.38 -0.77 17.65
N SER A 262 15.44 -1.78 16.79
CA SER A 262 16.14 -1.70 15.51
C SER A 262 15.12 -1.47 14.42
N VAL A 263 15.38 -0.47 13.58
CA VAL A 263 14.45 -0.05 12.52
C VAL A 263 15.22 0.11 11.23
N SER A 264 14.97 -0.73 10.25
CA SER A 264 15.45 -0.49 8.89
C SER A 264 14.39 0.24 8.08
N LEU A 265 14.82 1.22 7.30
CA LEU A 265 13.95 2.10 6.53
C LEU A 265 14.24 1.92 5.04
N GLN A 266 13.20 1.72 4.25
CA GLN A 266 13.28 1.59 2.79
C GLN A 266 12.27 2.54 2.15
N LYS A 267 12.67 3.15 1.04
CA LYS A 267 11.80 3.99 0.23
C LYS A 267 10.63 3.16 -0.30
N ASP A 268 9.46 3.76 -0.32
CA ASP A 268 8.22 3.26 -0.89
C ASP A 268 7.70 2.01 -0.16
N LYS A 269 8.14 0.82 -0.47
CA LYS A 269 7.71 -0.44 0.16
C LYS A 269 8.89 -1.22 0.76
N CYS A 270 8.59 -2.19 1.60
CA CYS A 270 9.60 -3.10 2.12
C CYS A 270 10.18 -4.00 1.01
N ASP A 271 11.49 -4.21 1.05
CA ASP A 271 12.14 -5.23 0.24
C ASP A 271 11.77 -6.63 0.75
N LYS A 272 11.71 -7.61 -0.17
CA LYS A 272 11.49 -8.99 0.22
C LYS A 272 12.57 -9.47 1.17
N GLY A 273 12.15 -9.95 2.35
CA GLY A 273 13.06 -10.41 3.40
C GLY A 273 13.85 -9.29 4.07
N GLN A 274 13.39 -8.05 4.02
CA GLN A 274 14.04 -6.92 4.68
C GLN A 274 14.21 -7.21 6.18
N SER A 275 15.45 -7.06 6.66
CA SER A 275 15.82 -7.29 8.07
C SER A 275 15.75 -5.99 8.86
N PRO A 276 15.21 -5.98 10.08
CA PRO A 276 15.19 -4.79 10.94
C PRO A 276 16.59 -4.34 11.43
N THR A 277 17.59 -5.23 11.34
CA THR A 277 18.95 -5.00 11.85
C THR A 277 19.99 -4.80 10.76
N VAL A 278 19.57 -4.84 9.49
CA VAL A 278 20.46 -4.67 8.33
C VAL A 278 19.94 -3.51 7.50
N ARG A 279 20.84 -2.58 7.18
CA ARG A 279 20.50 -1.46 6.31
C ARG A 279 20.16 -1.95 4.90
N PRO A 280 18.96 -1.65 4.36
CA PRO A 280 18.60 -2.00 2.99
C PRO A 280 19.46 -1.21 1.98
N THR A 281 19.59 -1.72 0.77
CA THR A 281 20.30 -1.00 -0.30
C THR A 281 19.54 0.27 -0.66
N GLY A 282 20.22 1.43 -0.56
CA GLY A 282 19.59 2.73 -0.79
C GLY A 282 18.68 3.22 0.35
N GLY A 283 18.55 2.43 1.42
CA GLY A 283 17.78 2.77 2.60
C GLY A 283 18.65 3.16 3.79
N ALA A 284 18.07 3.15 4.98
CA ALA A 284 18.73 3.51 6.23
C ALA A 284 18.48 2.48 7.35
N LEU A 285 19.30 2.57 8.39
CA LEU A 285 19.14 1.85 9.63
C LEU A 285 19.09 2.84 10.79
N ALA A 286 18.10 2.73 11.66
CA ALA A 286 18.00 3.50 12.89
C ALA A 286 18.00 2.55 14.09
N THR A 287 18.62 3.01 15.19
CA THR A 287 18.50 2.39 16.50
C THR A 287 17.83 3.40 17.43
N LEU A 288 16.73 3.00 18.06
CA LEU A 288 15.94 3.84 18.95
C LEU A 288 16.12 3.34 20.37
N THR A 289 16.48 4.24 21.28
CA THR A 289 16.63 3.96 22.71
C THR A 289 15.63 4.82 23.47
N PRO A 290 14.67 4.23 24.21
CA PRO A 290 13.70 5.01 24.97
C PRO A 290 14.40 5.83 26.03
N TYR A 291 14.04 7.10 26.17
CA TYR A 291 14.58 7.97 27.25
C TYR A 291 13.55 8.24 28.36
N CYS A 292 12.29 7.87 28.15
CA CYS A 292 11.30 7.78 29.22
C CYS A 292 11.01 6.29 29.46
N GLU A 293 11.55 5.73 30.54
CA GLU A 293 11.02 4.46 31.03
C GLU A 293 9.61 4.74 31.55
N PHE A 294 8.59 4.18 30.90
CA PHE A 294 7.26 4.13 31.49
C PHE A 294 7.37 3.27 32.74
N GLY A 295 7.35 3.91 33.92
CA GLY A 295 7.13 3.19 35.17
C GLY A 295 5.81 2.42 35.03
N ILE A 296 5.91 1.09 35.02
CA ILE A 296 4.78 0.13 35.04
C ILE A 296 4.05 0.28 36.37
#